data_72100f0774871728dd4c3ab7037a0edf
#
_entry.id   72100f0774871728dd4c3ab7037a0edf
#
_cell.length_a   1.000
_cell.length_b   1.000
_cell.length_c   1.000
_cell.angle_alpha   90.00
_cell.angle_beta   90.00
_cell.angle_gamma   90.00
#
_symmetry.space_group_name_H-M   'P 1'
#
loop_
_entity.id
_entity.type
_entity.pdbx_description
1 polymer ?
#
loop_
_entity_poly.entity_id
_entity_poly.type
_entity_poly.pdbx_seq_one_letter_code
_entity_poly.pdbx_strand_id
1 'polypeptide(L)'
;MKKNTYSGIRTTAIHGGEGPDPATNASAPPLHMSSTFVSEEAAGFSAHDLRDDSPWLYARWANPTVSMLEKKIADIEGVEDALCTASGMAAATAIFMTFLSSGDHVIVSDVSYAGVAELARDTLPRFGIETTFVDMSDLNALNNAVKKNTKLIHIESPVNPILRLTDVRAVKKIANQVGAILSADCTFATPLGMRASKLGIDLIMHSATKYLCGHGDAVGGIIAGSRSLIGKLRLEAGIHHGGVMSPFNAW
;
A
#
# COMPACT_ATOMS: atom_id res chain seq x y z
N MET A 1 6.81 18.77 12.95
CA MET A 1 7.51 19.18 11.72
C MET A 1 6.57 20.00 10.85
N LYS A 2 7.01 21.16 10.31
CA LYS A 2 6.22 21.89 9.30
C LYS A 2 6.09 20.99 8.08
N LYS A 3 4.85 20.75 7.59
CA LYS A 3 4.63 20.09 6.30
C LYS A 3 5.35 20.94 5.23
N ASN A 4 6.47 20.47 4.71
CA ASN A 4 7.08 21.05 3.51
C ASN A 4 6.17 20.70 2.33
N THR A 5 5.27 21.59 1.99
CA THR A 5 4.41 21.46 0.81
C THR A 5 5.21 21.91 -0.41
N TYR A 6 5.86 20.95 -1.05
CA TYR A 6 6.48 21.20 -2.35
C TYR A 6 5.40 21.37 -3.42
N SER A 7 5.57 22.38 -4.29
CA SER A 7 4.55 22.74 -5.29
C SER A 7 4.48 21.81 -6.51
N GLY A 8 5.46 20.92 -6.71
CA GLY A 8 5.55 20.06 -7.87
C GLY A 8 5.94 18.62 -7.55
N ILE A 9 5.34 17.67 -8.28
CA ILE A 9 5.59 16.23 -8.06
C ILE A 9 7.07 15.84 -8.19
N ARG A 10 7.81 16.48 -9.10
CA ARG A 10 9.26 16.21 -9.28
C ARG A 10 10.06 16.62 -8.05
N THR A 11 9.76 17.78 -7.49
CA THR A 11 10.41 18.26 -6.25
C THR A 11 9.98 17.39 -5.06
N THR A 12 8.71 17.00 -4.99
CA THR A 12 8.22 16.07 -3.97
C THR A 12 8.91 14.70 -4.06
N ALA A 13 9.13 14.18 -5.27
CA ALA A 13 9.80 12.90 -5.47
C ALA A 13 11.26 12.90 -4.96
N ILE A 14 11.93 14.06 -5.01
CA ILE A 14 13.30 14.22 -4.51
C ILE A 14 13.30 14.45 -2.98
N HIS A 15 12.46 15.35 -2.48
CA HIS A 15 12.57 15.89 -1.12
C HIS A 15 11.45 15.46 -0.18
N GLY A 16 10.37 14.82 -0.69
CA GLY A 16 9.26 14.37 0.14
C GLY A 16 9.72 13.38 1.20
N GLY A 17 9.20 13.51 2.42
CA GLY A 17 9.54 12.62 3.53
C GLY A 17 10.96 12.74 4.08
N GLU A 18 11.84 13.49 3.42
CA GLU A 18 13.27 13.62 3.77
C GLU A 18 13.59 14.96 4.44
N GLY A 19 14.73 14.98 5.15
CA GLY A 19 15.35 16.17 5.73
C GLY A 19 16.81 15.89 6.04
N PRO A 20 17.61 16.92 6.33
CA PRO A 20 18.98 16.73 6.80
C PRO A 20 19.01 15.84 8.05
N ASP A 21 20.02 14.98 8.14
CA ASP A 21 20.25 14.19 9.37
C ASP A 21 20.44 15.13 10.57
N PRO A 22 19.60 15.05 11.62
CA PRO A 22 19.68 15.97 12.74
C PRO A 22 20.97 15.87 13.56
N ALA A 23 21.69 14.74 13.47
CA ALA A 23 22.94 14.54 14.20
C ALA A 23 24.16 15.14 13.48
N THR A 24 24.17 15.08 12.16
CA THR A 24 25.34 15.45 11.35
C THR A 24 25.11 16.59 10.38
N ASN A 25 23.85 16.99 10.17
CA ASN A 25 23.42 17.91 9.10
C ASN A 25 23.74 17.37 7.67
N ALA A 26 23.98 16.07 7.51
CA ALA A 26 24.17 15.48 6.20
C ALA A 26 22.89 15.63 5.37
N SER A 27 23.04 16.02 4.10
CA SER A 27 21.92 16.20 3.17
C SER A 27 21.34 14.88 2.68
N ALA A 28 22.14 13.80 2.68
CA ALA A 28 21.66 12.46 2.37
C ALA A 28 21.12 11.79 3.65
N PRO A 29 19.97 11.12 3.56
CA PRO A 29 19.40 10.43 4.73
C PRO A 29 20.27 9.24 5.16
N PRO A 30 20.40 9.00 6.46
CA PRO A 30 21.17 7.87 6.97
C PRO A 30 20.43 6.53 6.75
N LEU A 31 21.18 5.47 6.48
CA LEU A 31 20.67 4.10 6.44
C LEU A 31 20.73 3.47 7.85
N HIS A 32 19.57 3.23 8.44
CA HIS A 32 19.43 2.60 9.76
C HIS A 32 19.17 1.09 9.61
N MET A 33 20.22 0.27 9.73
CA MET A 33 20.13 -1.19 9.63
C MET A 33 19.77 -1.88 10.94
N SER A 34 19.61 -1.14 12.04
CA SER A 34 19.32 -1.70 13.35
C SER A 34 17.98 -2.44 13.37
N SER A 35 17.98 -3.67 13.92
CA SER A 35 16.76 -4.43 14.19
C SER A 35 16.09 -4.04 15.51
N THR A 36 16.88 -3.53 16.48
CA THR A 36 16.42 -3.11 17.81
C THR A 36 17.01 -1.75 18.15
N PHE A 37 16.32 -1.01 19.00
CA PHE A 37 16.72 0.31 19.43
C PHE A 37 16.76 0.36 20.95
N VAL A 38 17.72 1.08 21.52
CA VAL A 38 17.85 1.24 22.97
C VAL A 38 16.70 2.09 23.49
N SER A 39 16.02 1.62 24.53
CA SER A 39 15.01 2.36 25.26
C SER A 39 15.52 2.61 26.68
N GLU A 40 15.34 3.83 27.19
CA GLU A 40 15.68 4.20 28.54
C GLU A 40 14.69 3.64 29.57
N GLU A 41 13.47 3.35 29.14
CA GLU A 41 12.41 2.79 29.98
C GLU A 41 12.04 1.40 29.55
N ALA A 42 11.92 0.49 30.52
CA ALA A 42 11.36 -0.84 30.30
C ALA A 42 9.84 -0.69 30.14
N ALA A 43 9.36 -0.57 28.92
CA ALA A 43 7.94 -0.51 28.64
C ALA A 43 7.48 -1.79 27.96
N GLY A 44 6.41 -2.40 28.47
CA GLY A 44 5.65 -3.42 27.76
C GLY A 44 4.82 -2.73 26.70
N PHE A 45 5.20 -2.87 25.42
CA PHE A 45 4.40 -2.34 24.32
C PHE A 45 3.58 -3.46 23.69
N SER A 46 2.29 -3.20 23.52
CA SER A 46 1.47 -3.91 22.54
C SER A 46 1.58 -3.22 21.18
N ALA A 47 1.48 -3.99 20.11
CA ALA A 47 1.36 -3.43 18.77
C ALA A 47 0.18 -2.46 18.62
N HIS A 48 -0.86 -2.61 19.44
CA HIS A 48 -2.03 -1.72 19.50
C HIS A 48 -1.73 -0.35 20.12
N ASP A 49 -0.62 -0.21 20.86
CA ASP A 49 -0.23 1.02 21.55
C ASP A 49 0.66 1.92 20.69
N LEU A 50 1.07 1.44 19.51
CA LEU A 50 1.95 2.18 18.61
C LEU A 50 1.24 3.41 18.02
N ARG A 51 1.89 4.55 18.11
CA ARG A 51 1.47 5.85 17.58
C ARG A 51 2.59 6.43 16.71
N ASP A 52 2.27 7.49 15.97
CA ASP A 52 3.22 8.17 15.09
C ASP A 52 4.43 8.77 15.84
N ASP A 53 4.28 9.04 17.13
CA ASP A 53 5.31 9.59 18.03
C ASP A 53 5.93 8.54 18.94
N SER A 54 5.59 7.25 18.79
CA SER A 54 6.21 6.18 19.55
C SER A 54 7.71 6.10 19.28
N PRO A 55 8.52 5.81 20.32
CA PRO A 55 9.96 5.65 20.12
C PRO A 55 10.25 4.45 19.22
N TRP A 56 11.38 4.49 18.54
CA TRP A 56 11.88 3.32 17.81
C TRP A 56 12.22 2.21 18.81
N LEU A 57 11.74 1.01 18.58
CA LEU A 57 11.92 -0.14 19.46
C LEU A 57 12.41 -1.37 18.69
N TYR A 58 11.71 -1.74 17.66
CA TYR A 58 11.96 -2.94 16.90
C TYR A 58 11.60 -2.75 15.41
N ALA A 59 12.53 -3.08 14.52
CA ALA A 59 12.45 -2.75 13.10
C ALA A 59 11.23 -3.37 12.37
N ARG A 60 10.70 -4.51 12.86
CA ARG A 60 9.46 -5.07 12.31
C ARG A 60 8.25 -4.16 12.59
N TRP A 61 8.28 -3.37 13.66
CA TRP A 61 7.22 -2.42 13.98
C TRP A 61 7.40 -1.11 13.23
N ALA A 62 8.59 -0.57 13.25
CA ALA A 62 8.98 0.62 12.49
C ALA A 62 10.51 0.74 12.41
N ASN A 63 10.99 1.33 11.32
CA ASN A 63 12.40 1.64 11.12
C ASN A 63 12.54 3.04 10.52
N PRO A 64 13.49 3.89 10.96
CA PRO A 64 13.63 5.26 10.48
C PRO A 64 13.74 5.38 8.96
N THR A 65 14.55 4.51 8.32
CA THR A 65 14.74 4.53 6.86
C THR A 65 13.48 4.11 6.11
N VAL A 66 12.79 3.06 6.57
CA VAL A 66 11.54 2.59 5.99
C VAL A 66 10.44 3.66 6.14
N SER A 67 10.31 4.25 7.33
CA SER A 67 9.32 5.30 7.59
C SER A 67 9.56 6.57 6.77
N MET A 68 10.79 6.85 6.40
CA MET A 68 11.13 7.95 5.50
C MET A 68 10.59 7.69 4.09
N LEU A 69 10.75 6.47 3.56
CA LEU A 69 10.16 6.07 2.28
C LEU A 69 8.63 6.10 2.33
N GLU A 70 8.02 5.61 3.42
CA GLU A 70 6.57 5.66 3.61
C GLU A 70 6.04 7.10 3.53
N LYS A 71 6.68 8.06 4.20
CA LYS A 71 6.33 9.48 4.14
C LYS A 71 6.52 10.06 2.75
N LYS A 72 7.62 9.72 2.06
CA LYS A 72 7.87 10.14 0.67
C LYS A 72 6.76 9.68 -0.26
N ILE A 73 6.35 8.42 -0.17
CA ILE A 73 5.27 7.87 -1.01
C ILE A 73 3.91 8.50 -0.67
N ALA A 74 3.60 8.70 0.61
CA ALA A 74 2.38 9.39 1.01
C ALA A 74 2.31 10.81 0.42
N ASP A 75 3.43 11.55 0.46
CA ASP A 75 3.54 12.89 -0.14
C ASP A 75 3.38 12.85 -1.68
N ILE A 76 4.01 11.88 -2.35
CA ILE A 76 3.94 11.74 -3.83
C ILE A 76 2.52 11.37 -4.26
N GLU A 77 1.87 10.43 -3.59
CA GLU A 77 0.49 10.02 -3.89
C GLU A 77 -0.54 11.06 -3.43
N GLY A 78 -0.16 11.95 -2.51
CA GLY A 78 -1.05 12.96 -1.96
C GLY A 78 -2.10 12.37 -1.02
N VAL A 79 -1.69 11.41 -0.19
CA VAL A 79 -2.50 10.74 0.83
C VAL A 79 -1.93 10.97 2.24
N GLU A 80 -2.58 10.43 3.26
CA GLU A 80 -2.21 10.70 4.66
C GLU A 80 -1.05 9.82 5.16
N ASP A 81 -0.95 8.58 4.68
CA ASP A 81 0.03 7.60 5.17
C ASP A 81 0.34 6.53 4.11
N ALA A 82 1.42 5.79 4.31
CA ALA A 82 1.78 4.63 3.51
C ALA A 82 2.44 3.55 4.38
N LEU A 83 2.42 2.31 3.89
CA LEU A 83 3.08 1.15 4.47
C LEU A 83 3.98 0.50 3.42
N CYS A 84 5.24 0.30 3.76
CA CYS A 84 6.18 -0.47 2.96
C CYS A 84 6.17 -1.95 3.37
N THR A 85 6.16 -2.84 2.37
CA THR A 85 6.13 -4.30 2.54
C THR A 85 7.27 -4.97 1.78
N ALA A 86 7.56 -6.22 2.12
CA ALA A 86 8.68 -6.99 1.57
C ALA A 86 8.63 -7.17 0.03
N SER A 87 7.44 -7.12 -0.56
CA SER A 87 7.22 -7.26 -2.00
C SER A 87 5.84 -6.74 -2.41
N GLY A 88 5.60 -6.55 -3.72
CA GLY A 88 4.27 -6.23 -4.23
C GLY A 88 3.23 -7.30 -3.85
N MET A 89 3.60 -8.58 -3.86
CA MET A 89 2.70 -9.65 -3.41
C MET A 89 2.40 -9.58 -1.92
N ALA A 90 3.37 -9.19 -1.09
CA ALA A 90 3.11 -8.93 0.34
C ALA A 90 2.12 -7.78 0.52
N ALA A 91 2.19 -6.75 -0.32
CA ALA A 91 1.21 -5.64 -0.31
C ALA A 91 -0.20 -6.13 -0.70
N ALA A 92 -0.34 -6.90 -1.79
CA ALA A 92 -1.62 -7.45 -2.21
C ALA A 92 -2.23 -8.38 -1.14
N THR A 93 -1.42 -9.31 -0.62
CA THR A 93 -1.83 -10.21 0.46
C THR A 93 -2.26 -9.42 1.71
N ALA A 94 -1.51 -8.38 2.07
CA ALA A 94 -1.84 -7.51 3.19
C ALA A 94 -3.22 -6.88 3.02
N ILE A 95 -3.54 -6.32 1.85
CA ILE A 95 -4.85 -5.74 1.56
C ILE A 95 -5.96 -6.79 1.74
N PHE A 96 -5.82 -7.95 1.10
CA PHE A 96 -6.85 -8.97 1.15
C PHE A 96 -7.06 -9.52 2.57
N MET A 97 -5.98 -9.88 3.26
CA MET A 97 -6.08 -10.52 4.58
C MET A 97 -6.45 -9.55 5.70
N THR A 98 -6.20 -8.23 5.53
CA THR A 98 -6.61 -7.24 6.53
C THR A 98 -8.09 -6.88 6.42
N PHE A 99 -8.66 -6.85 5.21
CA PHE A 99 -9.99 -6.31 4.97
C PHE A 99 -11.04 -7.37 4.61
N LEU A 100 -10.65 -8.64 4.50
CA LEU A 100 -11.55 -9.74 4.20
C LEU A 100 -11.50 -10.79 5.30
N SER A 101 -12.66 -11.33 5.64
CA SER A 101 -12.86 -12.42 6.57
C SER A 101 -13.63 -13.55 5.90
N SER A 102 -13.70 -14.70 6.55
CA SER A 102 -14.55 -15.80 6.09
C SER A 102 -16.00 -15.35 5.89
N GLY A 103 -16.56 -15.63 4.74
CA GLY A 103 -17.91 -15.21 4.32
C GLY A 103 -17.95 -13.86 3.58
N ASP A 104 -16.85 -13.12 3.50
CA ASP A 104 -16.76 -11.91 2.70
C ASP A 104 -16.53 -12.21 1.22
N HIS A 105 -16.88 -11.25 0.38
CA HIS A 105 -16.71 -11.32 -1.06
C HIS A 105 -15.78 -10.21 -1.57
N VAL A 106 -14.89 -10.58 -2.50
CA VAL A 106 -14.01 -9.67 -3.22
C VAL A 106 -14.24 -9.78 -4.73
N ILE A 107 -14.23 -8.63 -5.40
CA ILE A 107 -14.22 -8.56 -6.86
C ILE A 107 -12.81 -8.16 -7.31
N VAL A 108 -12.23 -8.91 -8.24
CA VAL A 108 -10.87 -8.72 -8.77
C VAL A 108 -10.93 -8.57 -10.27
N SER A 109 -10.06 -7.77 -10.87
CA SER A 109 -9.91 -7.70 -12.33
C SER A 109 -9.69 -9.08 -12.92
N ASP A 110 -10.39 -9.41 -14.00
CA ASP A 110 -10.25 -10.68 -14.72
C ASP A 110 -8.85 -10.87 -15.32
N VAL A 111 -8.23 -9.78 -15.73
CA VAL A 111 -6.83 -9.69 -16.08
C VAL A 111 -6.14 -8.83 -15.05
N SER A 112 -5.13 -9.38 -14.38
CA SER A 112 -4.29 -8.72 -13.40
C SER A 112 -2.95 -9.45 -13.33
N TYR A 113 -1.99 -8.91 -12.57
CA TYR A 113 -0.74 -9.63 -12.33
C TYR A 113 -1.02 -11.08 -11.87
N ALA A 114 -0.36 -12.06 -12.52
CA ALA A 114 -0.66 -13.47 -12.33
C ALA A 114 -0.67 -13.91 -10.86
N GLY A 115 0.28 -13.43 -10.06
CA GLY A 115 0.35 -13.75 -8.64
C GLY A 115 -0.88 -13.26 -7.84
N VAL A 116 -1.44 -12.09 -8.18
CA VAL A 116 -2.68 -11.59 -7.56
C VAL A 116 -3.88 -12.41 -7.99
N ALA A 117 -3.96 -12.78 -9.27
CA ALA A 117 -5.02 -13.64 -9.78
C ALA A 117 -5.01 -15.03 -9.14
N GLU A 118 -3.82 -15.63 -8.99
CA GLU A 118 -3.63 -16.93 -8.33
C GLU A 118 -3.97 -16.84 -6.83
N LEU A 119 -3.49 -15.81 -6.14
CA LEU A 119 -3.84 -15.56 -4.74
C LEU A 119 -5.37 -15.50 -4.55
N ALA A 120 -6.05 -14.76 -5.42
CA ALA A 120 -7.49 -14.58 -5.35
C ALA A 120 -8.27 -15.87 -5.71
N ARG A 121 -7.78 -16.65 -6.70
CA ARG A 121 -8.45 -17.85 -7.18
C ARG A 121 -8.22 -19.06 -6.28
N ASP A 122 -6.97 -19.25 -5.83
CA ASP A 122 -6.52 -20.51 -5.24
C ASP A 122 -6.31 -20.41 -3.72
N THR A 123 -5.99 -19.23 -3.21
CA THR A 123 -5.66 -19.04 -1.80
C THR A 123 -6.83 -18.49 -0.98
N LEU A 124 -7.46 -17.41 -1.42
CA LEU A 124 -8.55 -16.77 -0.64
C LEU A 124 -9.73 -17.72 -0.35
N PRO A 125 -10.16 -18.61 -1.28
CA PRO A 125 -11.23 -19.56 -0.98
C PRO A 125 -10.91 -20.53 0.16
N ARG A 126 -9.64 -20.84 0.40
CA ARG A 126 -9.20 -21.69 1.52
C ARG A 126 -9.47 -21.04 2.88
N PHE A 127 -9.63 -19.71 2.91
CA PHE A 127 -10.00 -18.91 4.09
C PHE A 127 -11.49 -18.55 4.11
N GLY A 128 -12.30 -19.17 3.23
CA GLY A 128 -13.74 -18.92 3.16
C GLY A 128 -14.10 -17.57 2.52
N ILE A 129 -13.19 -16.96 1.79
CA ILE A 129 -13.41 -15.68 1.09
C ILE A 129 -13.87 -16.00 -0.33
N GLU A 130 -15.00 -15.43 -0.72
CA GLU A 130 -15.54 -15.60 -2.06
C GLU A 130 -14.91 -14.61 -3.04
N THR A 131 -14.51 -15.08 -4.24
CA THR A 131 -13.88 -14.23 -5.25
C THR A 131 -14.65 -14.28 -6.58
N THR A 132 -14.87 -13.10 -7.17
CA THR A 132 -15.42 -12.97 -8.53
C THR A 132 -14.44 -12.17 -9.40
N PHE A 133 -14.14 -12.69 -10.58
CA PHE A 133 -13.30 -12.02 -11.57
C PHE A 133 -14.17 -11.30 -12.59
N VAL A 134 -13.86 -10.04 -12.87
CA VAL A 134 -14.68 -9.16 -13.74
C VAL A 134 -13.79 -8.35 -14.66
N ASP A 135 -14.21 -8.20 -15.92
CA ASP A 135 -13.66 -7.15 -16.77
C ASP A 135 -14.05 -5.77 -16.25
N MET A 136 -13.08 -5.08 -15.63
CA MET A 136 -13.32 -3.78 -14.99
C MET A 136 -13.57 -2.64 -16.00
N SER A 137 -13.45 -2.88 -17.29
CA SER A 137 -13.89 -1.95 -18.35
C SER A 137 -15.38 -2.05 -18.64
N ASP A 138 -16.04 -3.15 -18.24
CA ASP A 138 -17.48 -3.34 -18.31
C ASP A 138 -18.15 -3.04 -16.95
N LEU A 139 -18.64 -1.83 -16.80
CA LEU A 139 -19.31 -1.40 -15.56
C LEU A 139 -20.62 -2.16 -15.28
N ASN A 140 -21.30 -2.67 -16.33
CA ASN A 140 -22.50 -3.48 -16.14
C ASN A 140 -22.13 -4.85 -15.56
N ALA A 141 -21.08 -5.48 -16.09
CA ALA A 141 -20.56 -6.73 -15.54
C ALA A 141 -20.13 -6.54 -14.08
N LEU A 142 -19.41 -5.46 -13.76
CA LEU A 142 -19.02 -5.14 -12.40
C LEU A 142 -20.24 -4.96 -11.49
N ASN A 143 -21.22 -4.19 -11.90
CA ASN A 143 -22.40 -3.93 -11.08
C ASN A 143 -23.22 -5.22 -10.82
N ASN A 144 -23.31 -6.11 -11.81
CA ASN A 144 -23.98 -7.41 -11.67
C ASN A 144 -23.20 -8.39 -10.77
N ALA A 145 -21.89 -8.23 -10.65
CA ALA A 145 -21.04 -9.06 -9.79
C ALA A 145 -21.08 -8.66 -8.31
N VAL A 146 -21.60 -7.47 -7.99
CA VAL A 146 -21.69 -6.99 -6.61
C VAL A 146 -22.66 -7.82 -5.79
N LYS A 147 -22.26 -8.21 -4.59
CA LYS A 147 -23.06 -8.96 -3.61
C LYS A 147 -23.22 -8.19 -2.30
N LYS A 148 -24.16 -8.59 -1.47
CA LYS A 148 -24.38 -7.96 -0.14
C LYS A 148 -23.15 -8.04 0.78
N ASN A 149 -22.35 -9.08 0.61
CA ASN A 149 -21.11 -9.35 1.35
C ASN A 149 -19.86 -8.86 0.61
N THR A 150 -19.96 -8.09 -0.48
CA THR A 150 -18.81 -7.47 -1.13
C THR A 150 -18.18 -6.44 -0.21
N LYS A 151 -16.91 -6.66 0.17
CA LYS A 151 -16.12 -5.78 1.05
C LYS A 151 -14.98 -5.07 0.35
N LEU A 152 -14.50 -5.66 -0.74
CA LEU A 152 -13.34 -5.16 -1.47
C LEU A 152 -13.57 -5.30 -2.98
N ILE A 153 -13.18 -4.27 -3.71
CA ILE A 153 -13.01 -4.29 -5.16
C ILE A 153 -11.53 -3.98 -5.41
N HIS A 154 -10.81 -4.91 -6.03
CA HIS A 154 -9.40 -4.77 -6.37
C HIS A 154 -9.23 -4.68 -7.88
N ILE A 155 -8.69 -3.57 -8.36
CA ILE A 155 -8.45 -3.31 -9.77
C ILE A 155 -6.96 -3.20 -10.07
N GLU A 156 -6.58 -3.41 -11.32
CA GLU A 156 -5.29 -3.02 -11.89
C GLU A 156 -5.56 -2.11 -13.09
N SER A 157 -4.93 -0.94 -13.13
CA SER A 157 -5.14 -0.01 -14.27
C SER A 157 -3.94 0.94 -14.44
N PRO A 158 -3.30 0.97 -15.62
CA PRO A 158 -3.48 0.05 -16.77
C PRO A 158 -3.17 -1.40 -16.42
N VAL A 159 -3.87 -2.34 -17.04
CA VAL A 159 -3.66 -3.79 -16.81
C VAL A 159 -2.40 -4.28 -17.54
N ASN A 160 -1.48 -4.89 -16.84
CA ASN A 160 -0.33 -5.54 -17.43
C ASN A 160 -0.71 -6.97 -17.94
N PRO A 161 -0.41 -7.38 -19.19
CA PRO A 161 0.34 -6.64 -20.21
C PRO A 161 -0.54 -5.93 -21.25
N ILE A 162 -1.86 -6.09 -21.20
CA ILE A 162 -2.77 -5.69 -22.29
C ILE A 162 -3.12 -4.20 -22.30
N LEU A 163 -2.71 -3.44 -21.27
CA LEU A 163 -2.91 -2.00 -21.11
C LEU A 163 -4.39 -1.56 -21.14
N ARG A 164 -5.31 -2.47 -20.83
CA ARG A 164 -6.74 -2.14 -20.69
C ARG A 164 -6.92 -1.15 -19.54
N LEU A 165 -7.77 -0.16 -19.75
CA LEU A 165 -8.06 0.89 -18.77
C LEU A 165 -9.41 0.65 -18.10
N THR A 166 -9.48 1.06 -16.83
CA THR A 166 -10.70 1.06 -16.03
C THR A 166 -11.15 2.49 -15.77
N ASP A 167 -12.46 2.78 -15.89
CA ASP A 167 -13.01 4.03 -15.35
C ASP A 167 -13.05 3.96 -13.82
N VAL A 168 -11.94 4.34 -13.20
CA VAL A 168 -11.75 4.28 -11.76
C VAL A 168 -12.83 5.06 -10.99
N ARG A 169 -13.27 6.22 -11.51
CA ARG A 169 -14.31 7.03 -10.85
C ARG A 169 -15.66 6.33 -10.86
N ALA A 170 -16.00 5.66 -11.95
CA ALA A 170 -17.23 4.88 -12.03
C ALA A 170 -17.18 3.66 -11.12
N VAL A 171 -16.05 2.93 -11.07
CA VAL A 171 -15.85 1.82 -10.13
C VAL A 171 -15.95 2.32 -8.69
N LYS A 172 -15.36 3.47 -8.34
CA LYS A 172 -15.46 4.05 -6.99
C LYS A 172 -16.90 4.36 -6.59
N LYS A 173 -17.73 4.84 -7.52
CA LYS A 173 -19.15 5.06 -7.25
C LYS A 173 -19.86 3.75 -6.89
N ILE A 174 -19.59 2.67 -7.63
CA ILE A 174 -20.15 1.34 -7.35
C ILE A 174 -19.67 0.85 -5.99
N ALA A 175 -18.37 0.94 -5.69
CA ALA A 175 -17.81 0.55 -4.41
C ALA A 175 -18.48 1.29 -3.24
N ASN A 176 -18.69 2.60 -3.37
CA ASN A 176 -19.34 3.42 -2.33
C ASN A 176 -20.81 3.01 -2.08
N GLN A 177 -21.56 2.60 -3.13
CA GLN A 177 -22.96 2.19 -3.01
C GLN A 177 -23.12 0.95 -2.12
N VAL A 178 -22.11 0.09 -2.06
CA VAL A 178 -22.13 -1.16 -1.29
C VAL A 178 -21.22 -1.13 -0.07
N GLY A 179 -20.57 0.01 0.20
CA GLY A 179 -19.67 0.17 1.34
C GLY A 179 -18.36 -0.65 1.20
N ALA A 180 -17.97 -1.00 -0.02
CA ALA A 180 -16.73 -1.71 -0.28
C ALA A 180 -15.54 -0.76 -0.39
N ILE A 181 -14.36 -1.23 0.04
CA ILE A 181 -13.08 -0.55 -0.18
C ILE A 181 -12.69 -0.73 -1.65
N LEU A 182 -12.23 0.34 -2.30
CA LEU A 182 -11.59 0.26 -3.60
C LEU A 182 -10.07 0.25 -3.43
N SER A 183 -9.43 -0.84 -3.79
CA SER A 183 -7.97 -0.92 -3.91
C SER A 183 -7.54 -1.02 -5.37
N ALA A 184 -6.39 -0.46 -5.69
CA ALA A 184 -5.86 -0.51 -7.05
C ALA A 184 -4.36 -0.78 -7.07
N ASP A 185 -3.95 -1.73 -7.90
CA ASP A 185 -2.56 -1.86 -8.31
C ASP A 185 -2.24 -0.79 -9.35
N CYS A 186 -1.45 0.19 -8.95
CA CYS A 186 -1.03 1.34 -9.75
C CYS A 186 0.44 1.22 -10.20
N THR A 187 1.01 0.02 -10.11
CA THR A 187 2.43 -0.23 -10.42
C THR A 187 2.79 0.24 -11.82
N PHE A 188 1.95 -0.05 -12.81
CA PHE A 188 2.23 0.30 -14.20
C PHE A 188 2.06 1.80 -14.45
N ALA A 189 1.02 2.42 -13.88
CA ALA A 189 0.73 3.84 -14.05
C ALA A 189 1.77 4.73 -13.36
N THR A 190 2.25 4.33 -12.22
CA THR A 190 3.04 5.15 -11.27
C THR A 190 2.29 6.42 -10.79
N PRO A 191 2.76 7.11 -9.76
CA PRO A 191 2.17 8.38 -9.32
C PRO A 191 2.25 9.50 -10.37
N LEU A 192 3.12 9.34 -11.38
CA LEU A 192 3.25 10.30 -12.47
C LEU A 192 2.19 10.13 -13.55
N GLY A 193 1.89 8.87 -13.92
CA GLY A 193 0.90 8.57 -14.95
C GLY A 193 -0.54 8.66 -14.45
N MET A 194 -0.78 8.29 -13.18
CA MET A 194 -2.11 8.33 -12.58
C MET A 194 -2.07 8.87 -11.15
N ARG A 195 -2.77 9.97 -10.92
CA ARG A 195 -2.96 10.54 -9.57
C ARG A 195 -4.09 9.79 -8.87
N ALA A 196 -3.78 8.60 -8.36
CA ALA A 196 -4.75 7.63 -7.83
C ALA A 196 -5.62 8.21 -6.70
N SER A 197 -5.06 8.99 -5.79
CA SER A 197 -5.80 9.67 -4.73
C SER A 197 -6.90 10.62 -5.25
N LYS A 198 -6.67 11.29 -6.38
CA LYS A 198 -7.65 12.19 -7.01
C LYS A 198 -8.78 11.44 -7.73
N LEU A 199 -8.64 10.15 -7.95
CA LEU A 199 -9.66 9.29 -8.53
C LEU A 199 -10.55 8.62 -7.47
N GLY A 200 -10.20 8.79 -6.19
CA GLY A 200 -10.97 8.27 -5.06
C GLY A 200 -10.62 6.83 -4.69
N ILE A 201 -9.47 6.33 -5.11
CA ILE A 201 -8.95 5.03 -4.66
C ILE A 201 -8.66 5.10 -3.15
N ASP A 202 -9.15 4.14 -2.37
CA ASP A 202 -8.97 4.10 -0.93
C ASP A 202 -7.60 3.54 -0.54
N LEU A 203 -7.13 2.52 -1.28
CA LEU A 203 -5.84 1.88 -1.09
C LEU A 203 -5.09 1.80 -2.42
N ILE A 204 -4.01 2.53 -2.52
CA ILE A 204 -3.14 2.61 -3.68
C ILE A 204 -1.99 1.65 -3.47
N MET A 205 -1.88 0.64 -4.30
CA MET A 205 -0.82 -0.36 -4.22
C MET A 205 0.22 -0.17 -5.32
N HIS A 206 1.49 -0.39 -4.99
CA HIS A 206 2.58 -0.48 -5.95
C HIS A 206 3.51 -1.66 -5.63
N SER A 207 3.92 -2.39 -6.65
CA SER A 207 5.18 -3.13 -6.59
C SER A 207 6.33 -2.15 -6.76
N ALA A 208 6.93 -1.73 -5.63
CA ALA A 208 8.07 -0.81 -5.65
C ALA A 208 9.27 -1.37 -6.42
N THR A 209 9.36 -2.68 -6.54
CA THR A 209 10.31 -3.45 -7.36
C THR A 209 10.44 -2.93 -8.80
N LYS A 210 9.37 -2.32 -9.35
CA LYS A 210 9.27 -1.89 -10.74
C LYS A 210 9.71 -0.43 -10.90
N TYR A 211 8.82 0.43 -11.35
CA TYR A 211 9.16 1.82 -11.72
C TYR A 211 9.53 2.72 -10.55
N LEU A 212 9.06 2.45 -9.33
CA LEU A 212 9.42 3.26 -8.17
C LEU A 212 10.90 3.09 -7.80
N CYS A 213 11.40 1.85 -7.76
CA CYS A 213 12.83 1.57 -7.63
C CYS A 213 13.59 1.97 -8.91
N GLY A 214 13.09 1.56 -10.09
CA GLY A 214 13.56 1.99 -11.40
C GLY A 214 14.84 1.31 -11.92
N HIS A 215 15.57 0.57 -11.09
CA HIS A 215 16.89 0.02 -11.43
C HIS A 215 16.92 -1.51 -11.48
N GLY A 216 15.86 -2.20 -11.01
CA GLY A 216 15.79 -3.67 -11.00
C GLY A 216 16.71 -4.33 -9.97
N ASP A 217 17.09 -3.64 -8.93
CA ASP A 217 18.05 -4.05 -7.89
C ASP A 217 17.46 -4.08 -6.48
N ALA A 218 16.18 -3.73 -6.30
CA ALA A 218 15.46 -3.84 -5.05
C ALA A 218 14.10 -4.52 -5.22
N VAL A 219 13.65 -5.21 -4.19
CA VAL A 219 12.31 -5.81 -4.10
C VAL A 219 11.54 -5.12 -3.00
N GLY A 220 10.30 -4.70 -3.29
CA GLY A 220 9.43 -4.07 -2.31
C GLY A 220 8.00 -3.92 -2.80
N GLY A 221 7.10 -3.69 -1.86
CA GLY A 221 5.72 -3.32 -2.09
C GLY A 221 5.35 -2.10 -1.26
N ILE A 222 4.35 -1.38 -1.69
CA ILE A 222 3.86 -0.19 -0.99
C ILE A 222 2.33 -0.17 -1.07
N ILE A 223 1.70 0.25 0.02
CA ILE A 223 0.28 0.56 0.09
C ILE A 223 0.15 1.96 0.66
N ALA A 224 -0.58 2.83 -0.03
CA ALA A 224 -0.80 4.21 0.39
C ALA A 224 -2.30 4.51 0.49
N GLY A 225 -2.70 5.35 1.46
CA GLY A 225 -4.11 5.65 1.69
C GLY A 225 -4.35 6.54 2.91
N SER A 226 -5.57 6.47 3.46
CA SER A 226 -5.88 7.17 4.70
C SER A 226 -5.13 6.54 5.89
N ARG A 227 -4.81 7.37 6.89
CA ARG A 227 -4.15 6.91 8.13
C ARG A 227 -4.92 5.78 8.82
N SER A 228 -6.24 5.85 8.80
CA SER A 228 -7.09 4.82 9.39
C SER A 228 -6.95 3.46 8.72
N LEU A 229 -6.89 3.42 7.37
CA LEU A 229 -6.72 2.17 6.63
C LEU A 229 -5.30 1.64 6.73
N ILE A 230 -4.31 2.53 6.61
CA ILE A 230 -2.89 2.16 6.73
C ILE A 230 -2.54 1.68 8.13
N GLY A 231 -3.13 2.27 9.18
CA GLY A 231 -2.93 1.80 10.56
C GLY A 231 -3.38 0.35 10.76
N LYS A 232 -4.52 -0.06 10.18
CA LYS A 232 -4.97 -1.46 10.20
C LYS A 232 -4.00 -2.39 9.46
N LEU A 233 -3.55 -1.98 8.28
CA LEU A 233 -2.57 -2.72 7.50
C LEU A 233 -1.22 -2.85 8.23
N ARG A 234 -0.77 -1.79 8.89
CA ARG A 234 0.49 -1.79 9.65
C ARG A 234 0.44 -2.81 10.78
N LEU A 235 -0.68 -2.87 11.51
CA LEU A 235 -0.88 -3.85 12.57
C LEU A 235 -0.88 -5.28 12.02
N GLU A 236 -1.75 -5.57 11.07
CA GLU A 236 -1.92 -6.94 10.56
C GLU A 236 -0.75 -7.39 9.69
N ALA A 237 -0.44 -6.66 8.65
CA ALA A 237 0.55 -7.07 7.67
C ALA A 237 1.99 -6.84 8.13
N GLY A 238 2.27 -5.66 8.69
CA GLY A 238 3.61 -5.32 9.17
C GLY A 238 3.98 -6.11 10.42
N ILE A 239 3.15 -6.04 11.45
CA ILE A 239 3.49 -6.54 12.78
C ILE A 239 3.16 -8.01 12.93
N HIS A 240 1.93 -8.43 12.62
CA HIS A 240 1.49 -9.82 12.84
C HIS A 240 2.02 -10.76 11.75
N HIS A 241 1.88 -10.42 10.46
CA HIS A 241 2.35 -11.26 9.36
C HIS A 241 3.86 -11.09 9.08
N GLY A 242 4.46 -9.96 9.48
CA GLY A 242 5.90 -9.74 9.36
C GLY A 242 6.40 -9.48 7.93
N GLY A 243 5.53 -9.10 7.01
CA GLY A 243 5.87 -8.82 5.61
C GLY A 243 6.57 -7.45 5.41
N VAL A 244 7.57 -7.12 6.22
CA VAL A 244 8.21 -5.81 6.28
C VAL A 244 9.33 -5.64 5.25
N MET A 245 9.50 -4.42 4.75
CA MET A 245 10.59 -4.06 3.83
C MET A 245 11.92 -3.95 4.57
N SER A 246 13.00 -4.43 3.95
CA SER A 246 14.35 -4.19 4.44
C SER A 246 14.70 -2.70 4.38
N PRO A 247 15.37 -2.14 5.42
CA PRO A 247 15.86 -0.76 5.36
C PRO A 247 16.80 -0.50 4.19
N PHE A 248 17.59 -1.50 3.78
CA PHE A 248 18.47 -1.38 2.63
C PHE A 248 17.70 -1.24 1.32
N ASN A 249 16.60 -1.99 1.14
CA ASN A 249 15.75 -1.84 -0.05
C ASN A 249 14.94 -0.53 -0.04
N ALA A 250 14.63 -0.01 1.16
CA ALA A 250 13.91 1.25 1.31
C ALA A 250 14.78 2.46 1.01
N TRP A 251 16.08 2.37 1.32
CA TRP A 251 17.08 3.41 1.09
C TRP A 251 17.48 3.52 -0.38
#